data_3d00de45d981e4c05ee530f55ef479f9
#
_entry.id   3d00de45d981e4c05ee530f55ef479f9
#
_cell.length_a   1.000
_cell.length_b   1.000
_cell.length_c   1.000
_cell.angle_alpha   90.00
_cell.angle_beta   90.00
_cell.angle_gamma   90.00
#
_symmetry.space_group_name_H-M   'P 1'
#
loop_
_entity.id
_entity.type
_entity.pdbx_description
1 polymer ?
#
loop_
_entity_poly.entity_id
_entity_poly.type
_entity_poly.pdbx_seq_one_letter_code
_entity_poly.pdbx_strand_id
1 'polypeptide(L)'
;MSKPLTACIGTSLFFAFVHFLKPPEGCTLSDPTSALAGFELLGKVLFHFTDPQFFITEFATLFVIGMILAIARLRTGALWFSIGLHAGWVIAFKGFVLLHQPVLDHPFHPWGVGKTLQSGIYPLFILGLTAAACSYVLRKFDLRKLS
;
A
#
# COMPACT_ATOMS: atom_id res chain seq x y z
N MET A 1 11.23 -22.49 0.20
CA MET A 1 11.34 -21.01 0.38
C MET A 1 12.18 -20.76 1.63
N SER A 2 13.11 -19.80 1.61
CA SER A 2 13.88 -19.45 2.80
C SER A 2 12.97 -18.80 3.85
N LYS A 3 13.12 -19.15 5.12
CA LYS A 3 12.34 -18.60 6.25
C LYS A 3 12.16 -17.07 6.22
N PRO A 4 13.19 -16.24 5.89
CA PRO A 4 13.03 -14.79 5.83
C PRO A 4 12.10 -14.31 4.70
N LEU A 5 12.09 -14.98 3.54
CA LEU A 5 11.19 -14.61 2.44
C LEU A 5 9.72 -14.89 2.80
N THR A 6 9.45 -16.04 3.43
CA THR A 6 8.09 -16.38 3.90
C THR A 6 7.60 -15.36 4.91
N ALA A 7 8.46 -14.90 5.83
CA ALA A 7 8.12 -13.85 6.79
C ALA A 7 7.81 -12.53 6.09
N CYS A 8 8.60 -12.11 5.09
CA CYS A 8 8.32 -10.90 4.30
C CYS A 8 6.95 -10.97 3.61
N ILE A 9 6.66 -12.09 2.96
CA ILE A 9 5.36 -12.28 2.27
C ILE A 9 4.22 -12.21 3.28
N GLY A 10 4.29 -12.96 4.39
CA GLY A 10 3.26 -12.97 5.41
C GLY A 10 3.02 -11.59 6.03
N THR A 11 4.09 -10.88 6.39
CA THR A 11 4.01 -9.52 6.94
C THR A 11 3.42 -8.54 5.93
N SER A 12 3.78 -8.66 4.64
CA SER A 12 3.29 -7.77 3.58
C SER A 12 1.82 -8.03 3.26
N LEU A 13 1.39 -9.28 3.27
CA LEU A 13 -0.03 -9.64 3.12
C LEU A 13 -0.85 -9.09 4.29
N PHE A 14 -0.37 -9.27 5.52
CA PHE A 14 -1.02 -8.73 6.70
C PHE A 14 -1.08 -7.20 6.66
N PHE A 15 0.01 -6.55 6.29
CA PHE A 15 0.08 -5.10 6.12
C PHE A 15 -0.95 -4.59 5.11
N ALA A 16 -1.02 -5.20 3.93
CA ALA A 16 -2.00 -4.83 2.90
C ALA A 16 -3.43 -5.07 3.41
N PHE A 17 -3.71 -6.22 4.01
CA PHE A 17 -5.04 -6.55 4.53
C PHE A 17 -5.51 -5.54 5.57
N VAL A 18 -4.69 -5.23 6.57
CA VAL A 18 -5.06 -4.30 7.65
C VAL A 18 -5.33 -2.88 7.12
N HIS A 19 -4.63 -2.46 6.07
CA HIS A 19 -4.86 -1.15 5.44
C HIS A 19 -6.27 -1.00 4.85
N PHE A 20 -6.91 -2.12 4.51
CA PHE A 20 -8.25 -2.14 3.94
C PHE A 20 -9.36 -2.47 4.93
N LEU A 21 -9.04 -2.67 6.20
CA LEU A 21 -10.05 -2.76 7.27
C LEU A 21 -10.62 -1.38 7.62
N LYS A 22 -10.82 -0.53 6.61
CA LYS A 22 -11.49 0.77 6.71
C LYS A 22 -12.73 0.77 5.82
N PRO A 23 -13.77 1.52 6.20
CA PRO A 23 -14.96 1.64 5.37
C PRO A 23 -14.63 2.18 3.97
N PRO A 24 -15.28 1.68 2.91
CA PRO A 24 -15.21 2.29 1.59
C PRO A 24 -15.68 3.75 1.64
N GLU A 25 -15.14 4.59 0.75
CA GLU A 25 -15.59 5.99 0.64
C GLU A 25 -17.08 6.05 0.31
N GLY A 26 -17.81 6.91 1.02
CA GLY A 26 -19.26 7.04 0.86
C GLY A 26 -20.09 5.93 1.50
N CYS A 27 -19.48 5.05 2.29
CA CYS A 27 -20.20 4.02 3.04
C CYS A 27 -21.13 4.66 4.07
N THR A 28 -22.44 4.45 3.92
CA THR A 28 -23.46 4.86 4.90
C THR A 28 -24.00 3.62 5.60
N LEU A 29 -24.20 3.71 6.89
CA LEU A 29 -24.85 2.65 7.69
C LEU A 29 -26.37 2.88 7.66
N SER A 30 -27.12 1.78 7.70
CA SER A 30 -28.59 1.82 7.75
C SER A 30 -29.08 2.48 9.03
N ASP A 31 -28.46 2.13 10.16
CA ASP A 31 -28.67 2.74 11.48
C ASP A 31 -27.36 2.76 12.24
N PRO A 32 -26.68 3.92 12.34
CA PRO A 32 -25.40 4.04 13.06
C PRO A 32 -25.50 3.79 14.57
N THR A 33 -26.71 3.88 15.14
CA THR A 33 -26.95 3.69 16.58
C THR A 33 -27.26 2.24 16.95
N SER A 34 -27.47 1.38 15.97
CA SER A 34 -27.75 -0.03 16.16
C SER A 34 -26.56 -0.77 16.78
N ALA A 35 -26.81 -1.68 17.69
CA ALA A 35 -25.80 -2.61 18.22
C ALA A 35 -25.15 -3.49 17.11
N LEU A 36 -25.81 -3.64 15.98
CA LEU A 36 -25.36 -4.42 14.82
C LEU A 36 -24.62 -3.57 13.77
N ALA A 37 -24.51 -2.25 13.95
CA ALA A 37 -23.86 -1.34 13.01
C ALA A 37 -22.41 -1.77 12.67
N GLY A 38 -21.65 -2.29 13.65
CA GLY A 38 -20.31 -2.80 13.44
C GLY A 38 -20.25 -4.02 12.51
N PHE A 39 -21.22 -4.93 12.61
CA PHE A 39 -21.31 -6.10 11.73
C PHE A 39 -21.72 -5.70 10.30
N GLU A 40 -22.65 -4.75 10.16
CA GLU A 40 -23.01 -4.19 8.86
C GLU A 40 -21.77 -3.56 8.20
N LEU A 41 -21.02 -2.76 8.95
CA LEU A 41 -19.78 -2.13 8.46
C LEU A 41 -18.75 -3.17 8.04
N LEU A 42 -18.52 -4.19 8.86
CA LEU A 42 -17.59 -5.29 8.56
C LEU A 42 -18.02 -6.02 7.28
N GLY A 43 -19.32 -6.30 7.12
CA GLY A 43 -19.86 -6.89 5.90
C GLY A 43 -19.54 -6.06 4.65
N LYS A 44 -19.73 -4.74 4.72
CA LYS A 44 -19.42 -3.81 3.60
C LYS A 44 -17.92 -3.76 3.29
N VAL A 45 -17.07 -3.77 4.31
CA VAL A 45 -15.61 -3.84 4.15
C VAL A 45 -15.21 -5.15 3.48
N LEU A 46 -15.72 -6.28 3.93
CA LEU A 46 -15.39 -7.59 3.36
C LEU A 46 -15.91 -7.73 1.92
N PHE A 47 -17.09 -7.19 1.62
CA PHE A 47 -17.64 -7.20 0.25
C PHE A 47 -16.77 -6.40 -0.72
N HIS A 48 -16.07 -5.36 -0.27
CA HIS A 48 -15.17 -4.60 -1.11
C HIS A 48 -13.99 -5.43 -1.64
N PHE A 49 -13.58 -6.48 -0.93
CA PHE A 49 -12.55 -7.43 -1.41
C PHE A 49 -12.99 -8.31 -2.57
N THR A 50 -14.27 -8.30 -2.93
CA THR A 50 -14.76 -9.04 -4.12
C THR A 50 -14.60 -8.26 -5.43
N ASP A 51 -14.22 -6.97 -5.35
CA ASP A 51 -13.95 -6.15 -6.54
C ASP A 51 -12.57 -6.49 -7.14
N PRO A 52 -12.51 -7.06 -8.37
CA PRO A 52 -11.24 -7.43 -9.00
C PRO A 52 -10.33 -6.23 -9.26
N GLN A 53 -10.90 -5.05 -9.56
CA GLN A 53 -10.12 -3.84 -9.80
C GLN A 53 -9.42 -3.39 -8.53
N PHE A 54 -10.13 -3.39 -7.41
CA PHE A 54 -9.56 -3.12 -6.09
C PHE A 54 -8.38 -4.06 -5.79
N PHE A 55 -8.55 -5.36 -6.01
CA PHE A 55 -7.52 -6.36 -5.74
C PHE A 55 -6.26 -6.17 -6.58
N ILE A 56 -6.42 -5.92 -7.88
CA ILE A 56 -5.30 -5.79 -8.82
C ILE A 56 -4.55 -4.47 -8.60
N THR A 57 -5.25 -3.39 -8.30
CA THR A 57 -4.60 -2.07 -8.25
C THR A 57 -4.21 -1.66 -6.83
N GLU A 58 -5.16 -1.65 -5.90
CA GLU A 58 -4.90 -1.10 -4.56
C GLU A 58 -4.22 -2.12 -3.65
N PHE A 59 -4.74 -3.33 -3.58
CA PHE A 59 -4.16 -4.37 -2.73
C PHE A 59 -2.75 -4.75 -3.18
N ALA A 60 -2.54 -4.92 -4.50
CA ALA A 60 -1.22 -5.23 -5.04
C ALA A 60 -0.22 -4.10 -4.76
N THR A 61 -0.63 -2.84 -4.86
CA THR A 61 0.21 -1.69 -4.55
C THR A 61 0.67 -1.71 -3.09
N LEU A 62 -0.25 -1.92 -2.14
CA LEU A 62 0.11 -1.99 -0.72
C LEU A 62 0.91 -3.24 -0.37
N PHE A 63 0.64 -4.37 -1.02
CA PHE A 63 1.46 -5.56 -0.87
C PHE A 63 2.91 -5.32 -1.31
N VAL A 64 3.11 -4.68 -2.46
CA VAL A 64 4.46 -4.31 -2.96
C VAL A 64 5.14 -3.33 -2.02
N ILE A 65 4.45 -2.33 -1.48
CA ILE A 65 4.98 -1.42 -0.44
C ILE A 65 5.45 -2.25 0.76
N GLY A 66 4.61 -3.12 1.30
CA GLY A 66 4.96 -3.99 2.41
C GLY A 66 6.21 -4.84 2.13
N MET A 67 6.31 -5.42 0.93
CA MET A 67 7.49 -6.18 0.51
C MET A 67 8.77 -5.34 0.48
N ILE A 68 8.71 -4.12 -0.06
CA ILE A 68 9.86 -3.21 -0.11
C ILE A 68 10.31 -2.86 1.31
N LEU A 69 9.38 -2.52 2.21
CA LEU A 69 9.67 -2.19 3.60
C LEU A 69 10.26 -3.40 4.36
N ALA A 70 9.70 -4.59 4.17
CA ALA A 70 10.20 -5.81 4.81
C ALA A 70 11.60 -6.17 4.33
N ILE A 71 11.87 -6.10 3.01
CA ILE A 71 13.20 -6.35 2.43
C ILE A 71 14.20 -5.29 2.89
N ALA A 72 13.80 -4.02 2.94
CA ALA A 72 14.64 -2.94 3.44
C ALA A 72 15.04 -3.19 4.89
N ARG A 73 14.10 -3.61 5.75
CA ARG A 73 14.36 -4.00 7.15
C ARG A 73 15.33 -5.17 7.25
N LEU A 74 15.15 -6.21 6.42
CA LEU A 74 16.04 -7.36 6.43
C LEU A 74 17.47 -7.00 6.00
N ARG A 75 17.61 -6.11 5.01
CA ARG A 75 18.93 -5.72 4.49
C ARG A 75 19.68 -4.77 5.39
N THR A 76 18.98 -3.82 5.98
CA THR A 76 19.62 -2.81 6.85
C THR A 76 19.80 -3.27 8.28
N GLY A 77 19.04 -4.25 8.74
CA GLY A 77 18.98 -4.61 10.15
C GLY A 77 18.30 -3.53 11.03
N ALA A 78 17.91 -2.38 10.46
CA ALA A 78 17.37 -1.24 11.18
C ALA A 78 15.94 -0.91 10.76
N LEU A 79 15.06 -0.61 11.70
CA LEU A 79 13.67 -0.28 11.43
C LEU A 79 13.52 1.16 10.91
N TRP A 80 14.43 2.05 11.30
CA TRP A 80 14.38 3.48 10.98
C TRP A 80 14.36 3.76 9.47
N PHE A 81 15.10 2.96 8.69
CA PHE A 81 15.10 3.12 7.24
C PHE A 81 13.72 2.81 6.63
N SER A 82 13.09 1.73 7.08
CA SER A 82 11.74 1.36 6.62
C SER A 82 10.69 2.39 7.07
N ILE A 83 10.80 2.93 8.30
CA ILE A 83 9.93 4.00 8.79
C ILE A 83 10.08 5.26 7.93
N GLY A 84 11.31 5.69 7.65
CA GLY A 84 11.57 6.87 6.83
C GLY A 84 11.06 6.73 5.40
N LEU A 85 11.25 5.56 4.80
CA LEU A 85 10.76 5.25 3.47
C LEU A 85 9.21 5.27 3.42
N HIS A 86 8.57 4.65 4.41
CA HIS A 86 7.11 4.66 4.53
C HIS A 86 6.56 6.08 4.74
N ALA A 87 7.16 6.85 5.65
CA ALA A 87 6.77 8.25 5.89
C ALA A 87 6.92 9.10 4.63
N GLY A 88 8.01 8.93 3.86
CA GLY A 88 8.20 9.59 2.58
C GLY A 88 7.07 9.29 1.58
N TRP A 89 6.64 8.04 1.47
CA TRP A 89 5.51 7.69 0.61
C TRP A 89 4.18 8.26 1.11
N VAL A 90 3.95 8.27 2.43
CA VAL A 90 2.74 8.89 3.00
C VAL A 90 2.68 10.38 2.68
N ILE A 91 3.80 11.10 2.79
CA ILE A 91 3.90 12.51 2.43
C ILE A 91 3.65 12.72 0.93
N ALA A 92 4.29 11.92 0.07
CA ALA A 92 4.09 11.99 -1.37
C ALA A 92 2.64 11.69 -1.77
N PHE A 93 2.02 10.67 -1.16
CA PHE A 93 0.62 10.32 -1.35
C PHE A 93 -0.31 11.47 -0.95
N LYS A 94 -0.13 12.03 0.24
CA LYS A 94 -0.95 13.16 0.73
C LYS A 94 -0.77 14.40 -0.14
N GLY A 95 0.46 14.71 -0.53
CA GLY A 95 0.77 15.81 -1.44
C GLY A 95 0.10 15.62 -2.80
N PHE A 96 0.15 14.41 -3.36
CA PHE A 96 -0.54 14.10 -4.61
C PHE A 96 -2.05 14.32 -4.52
N VAL A 97 -2.70 13.80 -3.46
CA VAL A 97 -4.15 13.97 -3.26
C VAL A 97 -4.55 15.46 -3.13
N LEU A 98 -3.68 16.28 -2.52
CA LEU A 98 -3.95 17.72 -2.39
C LEU A 98 -3.81 18.49 -3.71
N LEU A 99 -2.89 18.05 -4.58
CA LEU A 99 -2.54 18.77 -5.82
C LEU A 99 -3.25 18.20 -7.06
N HIS A 100 -3.73 16.96 -6.98
CA HIS A 100 -4.29 16.24 -8.11
C HIS A 100 -5.82 16.39 -8.17
N GLN A 101 -6.33 16.78 -9.35
CA GLN A 101 -7.75 16.69 -9.67
C GLN A 101 -7.94 15.58 -10.73
N PRO A 102 -8.64 14.49 -10.42
CA PRO A 102 -8.83 13.41 -11.37
C PRO A 102 -9.71 13.83 -12.55
N VAL A 103 -9.23 13.60 -13.76
CA VAL A 103 -10.02 13.71 -14.99
C VAL A 103 -10.77 12.39 -15.16
N LEU A 104 -12.01 12.34 -14.66
CA LEU A 104 -12.81 11.10 -14.58
C LEU A 104 -13.18 10.51 -15.94
N ASP A 105 -13.30 11.38 -16.97
CA ASP A 105 -13.70 10.99 -18.34
C ASP A 105 -12.53 10.53 -19.22
N HIS A 106 -11.32 10.42 -18.64
CA HIS A 106 -10.16 9.97 -19.40
C HIS A 106 -10.20 8.45 -19.63
N PRO A 107 -9.91 7.96 -20.88
CA PRO A 107 -10.03 6.54 -21.22
C PRO A 107 -9.11 5.61 -20.40
N PHE A 108 -8.03 6.14 -19.83
CA PHE A 108 -7.12 5.38 -18.93
C PHE A 108 -7.50 5.46 -17.46
N HIS A 109 -8.54 6.18 -17.09
CA HIS A 109 -9.08 6.15 -15.73
C HIS A 109 -10.02 4.93 -15.62
N PRO A 110 -9.95 4.15 -14.53
CA PRO A 110 -9.11 4.25 -13.34
C PRO A 110 -7.80 3.41 -13.40
N TRP A 111 -7.55 2.74 -14.53
CA TRP A 111 -6.43 1.80 -14.65
C TRP A 111 -5.04 2.46 -14.62
N GLY A 112 -4.91 3.65 -15.21
CA GLY A 112 -3.64 4.39 -15.24
C GLY A 112 -3.28 4.94 -13.85
N VAL A 113 -3.93 6.04 -13.49
CA VAL A 113 -3.89 6.65 -12.15
C VAL A 113 -5.33 6.77 -11.68
N GLY A 114 -5.67 6.17 -10.56
CA GLY A 114 -6.97 6.34 -9.94
C GLY A 114 -7.07 7.66 -9.17
N LYS A 115 -8.05 7.76 -8.28
CA LYS A 115 -8.23 8.94 -7.41
C LYS A 115 -7.04 9.19 -6.49
N THR A 116 -6.21 8.18 -6.27
CA THR A 116 -5.08 8.22 -5.35
C THR A 116 -3.88 7.49 -5.96
N LEU A 117 -2.66 7.74 -5.43
CA LEU A 117 -1.47 6.96 -5.78
C LEU A 117 -1.48 5.51 -5.26
N GLN A 118 -2.57 5.04 -4.69
CA GLN A 118 -2.76 3.64 -4.31
C GLN A 118 -3.43 2.83 -5.41
N SER A 119 -4.14 3.48 -6.33
CA SER A 119 -4.91 2.83 -7.39
C SER A 119 -4.32 3.12 -8.76
N GLY A 120 -4.22 2.08 -9.58
CA GLY A 120 -3.71 2.16 -10.95
C GLY A 120 -2.33 1.50 -11.14
N ILE A 121 -1.91 1.42 -12.40
CA ILE A 121 -0.65 0.76 -12.80
C ILE A 121 0.57 1.68 -12.61
N TYR A 122 0.42 3.00 -12.81
CA TYR A 122 1.53 3.94 -12.63
C TYR A 122 2.12 3.95 -11.22
N PRO A 123 1.32 3.88 -10.13
CA PRO A 123 1.85 3.70 -8.78
C PRO A 123 2.76 2.47 -8.63
N LEU A 124 2.40 1.33 -9.22
CA LEU A 124 3.23 0.13 -9.21
C LEU A 124 4.57 0.34 -9.92
N PHE A 125 4.56 1.07 -11.05
CA PHE A 125 5.79 1.41 -11.76
C PHE A 125 6.70 2.33 -10.92
N ILE A 126 6.15 3.37 -10.30
CA ILE A 126 6.89 4.27 -9.40
C ILE A 126 7.48 3.49 -8.21
N LEU A 127 6.73 2.55 -7.63
CA LEU A 127 7.21 1.68 -6.56
C LEU A 127 8.36 0.79 -7.05
N GLY A 128 8.26 0.24 -8.26
CA GLY A 128 9.34 -0.54 -8.87
C GLY A 128 10.63 0.28 -9.00
N LEU A 129 10.54 1.53 -9.46
CA LEU A 129 11.68 2.45 -9.53
C LEU A 129 12.23 2.76 -8.12
N THR A 130 11.36 3.00 -7.15
CA THR A 130 11.78 3.23 -5.76
C THR A 130 12.50 2.01 -5.19
N ALA A 131 11.99 0.80 -5.43
CA ALA A 131 12.64 -0.44 -5.01
C ALA A 131 14.02 -0.63 -5.64
N ALA A 132 14.16 -0.32 -6.93
CA ALA A 132 15.44 -0.37 -7.65
C ALA A 132 16.43 0.64 -7.08
N ALA A 133 16.00 1.88 -6.86
CA ALA A 133 16.82 2.93 -6.25
C ALA A 133 17.28 2.56 -4.83
N CYS A 134 16.36 2.09 -3.99
CA CYS A 134 16.70 1.60 -2.63
C CYS A 134 17.69 0.43 -2.69
N SER A 135 17.48 -0.52 -3.60
CA SER A 135 18.39 -1.67 -3.74
C SER A 135 19.79 -1.23 -4.18
N TYR A 136 19.88 -0.26 -5.08
CA TYR A 136 21.15 0.33 -5.53
C TYR A 136 21.89 1.02 -4.38
N VAL A 137 21.19 1.89 -3.64
CA VAL A 137 21.74 2.61 -2.48
C VAL A 137 22.23 1.63 -1.41
N LEU A 138 21.44 0.62 -1.06
CA LEU A 138 21.79 -0.36 -0.04
C LEU A 138 22.98 -1.23 -0.45
N ARG A 139 23.15 -1.53 -1.74
CA ARG A 139 24.33 -2.24 -2.25
C ARG A 139 25.58 -1.38 -2.13
N LYS A 140 25.49 -0.09 -2.45
CA LYS A 140 26.63 0.83 -2.46
C LYS A 140 27.16 1.12 -1.05
N PHE A 141 26.26 1.25 -0.09
CA PHE A 141 26.62 1.65 1.27
C PHE A 141 26.86 0.48 2.24
N ASP A 142 26.48 -0.76 1.90
CA ASP A 142 26.63 -1.97 2.74
C ASP A 142 26.57 -1.66 4.27
N LEU A 143 25.40 -1.15 4.69
CA LEU A 143 25.20 -0.62 6.05
C LEU A 143 25.49 -1.64 7.17
N ARG A 144 25.59 -2.94 6.83
CA ARG A 144 25.98 -4.00 7.77
C ARG A 144 27.47 -3.97 8.16
N LYS A 145 28.31 -3.28 7.37
CA LYS A 145 29.74 -3.11 7.69
C LYS A 145 30.01 -1.93 8.61
N LEU A 146 28.96 -1.11 8.88
CA LEU A 146 29.05 0.05 9.75
C LEU A 146 28.52 -0.22 11.17
N SER A 147 28.01 -1.40 11.44
CA SER A 147 27.59 -1.90 12.74
C SER A 147 28.57 -2.93 13.28
#